data_14efba7f6fc37eeca97f176a87a32ff8
#
_entry.id   14efba7f6fc37eeca97f176a87a32ff8
#
_cell.length_a   1.000
_cell.length_b   1.000
_cell.length_c   1.000
_cell.angle_alpha   90.00
_cell.angle_beta   90.00
_cell.angle_gamma   90.00
#
_symmetry.space_group_name_H-M   'P 1'
#
loop_
_entity.id
_entity.type
_entity.pdbx_description
1 polymer ?
#
loop_
_entity_poly.entity_id
_entity_poly.type
_entity_poly.pdbx_seq_one_letter_code
_entity_poly.pdbx_strand_id
1 'polypeptide(L)'
;KVKYMLSGNYYSEEGLFRQDPDRLQRINFRSKISFDINKWLKISNNTSYYNYKYFYPGSSDVNTAFSWSTVHGLASFVPVNPDGTSVYNTSFSNYQIMDGLPTILNKYGHTNDDHTDNMSTTTELTWTPVKGLEIKGNFTYMFNTTRYTNRQVNTEYSQYPGEIITLTSGKI
;
A
#
# COMPACT_ATOMS: atom_id res chain seq x y z
N LYS A 1 34.65 14.51 18.48
CA LYS A 1 33.29 14.73 19.04
C LYS A 1 32.30 13.95 18.21
N VAL A 2 31.31 13.32 18.86
CA VAL A 2 30.26 12.55 18.18
C VAL A 2 28.92 13.27 18.38
N LYS A 3 28.14 13.40 17.31
CA LYS A 3 26.75 13.87 17.35
C LYS A 3 25.90 12.85 16.61
N TYR A 4 24.75 12.53 17.17
CA TYR A 4 23.81 11.60 16.51
C TYR A 4 22.38 12.04 16.72
N MET A 5 21.52 11.62 15.80
CA MET A 5 20.07 11.74 15.86
C MET A 5 19.48 10.46 15.26
N LEU A 6 18.54 9.88 15.98
CA LEU A 6 17.75 8.74 15.50
C LEU A 6 16.27 9.11 15.60
N SER A 7 15.50 8.82 14.61
CA SER A 7 14.05 8.96 14.66
C SER A 7 13.39 7.81 13.92
N GLY A 8 12.24 7.39 14.42
CA GLY A 8 11.41 6.36 13.81
C GLY A 8 9.94 6.72 13.94
N ASN A 9 9.16 6.36 12.94
CA ASN A 9 7.72 6.51 12.95
C ASN A 9 7.10 5.26 12.33
N TYR A 10 6.06 4.77 12.96
CA TYR A 10 5.18 3.72 12.46
C TYR A 10 3.77 4.27 12.34
N TYR A 11 3.14 4.02 11.21
CA TYR A 11 1.76 4.38 10.93
C TYR A 11 1.03 3.16 10.40
N SER A 12 -0.17 2.92 10.90
CA SER A 12 -1.07 1.86 10.41
C SER A 12 -2.49 2.38 10.41
N GLU A 13 -3.20 2.11 9.34
CA GLU A 13 -4.58 2.49 9.11
C GLU A 13 -5.33 1.34 8.48
N GLU A 14 -6.57 1.12 8.91
CA GLU A 14 -7.54 0.24 8.27
C GLU A 14 -8.58 1.09 7.56
N GLY A 15 -8.95 0.67 6.35
CA GLY A 15 -9.89 1.37 5.52
C GLY A 15 -11.35 1.02 5.80
N LEU A 16 -12.22 1.40 4.89
CA LEU A 16 -13.66 1.41 5.09
C LEU A 16 -14.39 0.13 4.60
N PHE A 17 -13.69 -0.77 3.93
CA PHE A 17 -14.32 -2.01 3.45
C PHE A 17 -14.66 -2.95 4.60
N ARG A 18 -15.92 -3.32 4.72
CA ARG A 18 -16.40 -4.16 5.84
C ARG A 18 -15.98 -5.63 5.73
N GLN A 19 -15.94 -6.16 4.50
CA GLN A 19 -15.69 -7.58 4.24
C GLN A 19 -14.21 -7.92 4.38
N ASP A 20 -13.36 -7.12 3.79
CA ASP A 20 -11.91 -7.22 3.90
C ASP A 20 -11.32 -5.81 3.87
N PRO A 21 -11.04 -5.20 5.02
CA PRO A 21 -10.55 -3.83 5.08
C PRO A 21 -9.23 -3.66 4.31
N ASP A 22 -9.16 -2.63 3.52
CA ASP A 22 -7.87 -2.17 3.01
C ASP A 22 -6.99 -1.72 4.17
N ARG A 23 -5.68 -1.93 4.04
CA ARG A 23 -4.71 -1.70 5.12
C ARG A 23 -3.51 -0.98 4.60
N LEU A 24 -3.20 0.11 5.26
CA LEU A 24 -2.01 0.90 5.01
C LEU A 24 -1.05 0.75 6.19
N GLN A 25 0.19 0.39 5.91
CA GLN A 25 1.27 0.38 6.88
C GLN A 25 2.45 1.17 6.33
N ARG A 26 3.05 2.00 7.18
CA ARG A 26 4.19 2.82 6.81
C ARG A 26 5.19 2.88 7.95
N ILE A 27 6.44 2.60 7.62
CA ILE A 27 7.57 2.71 8.52
C ILE A 27 8.52 3.75 7.96
N ASN A 28 8.91 4.70 8.80
CA ASN A 28 9.98 5.65 8.49
C ASN A 28 11.07 5.52 9.55
N PHE A 29 12.29 5.46 9.11
CA PHE A 29 13.46 5.51 9.97
C PHE A 29 14.45 6.53 9.44
N ARG A 30 15.05 7.31 10.32
CA ARG A 30 16.10 8.25 9.99
C ARG A 30 17.21 8.22 11.01
N SER A 31 18.43 8.14 10.53
CA SER A 31 19.64 8.22 11.31
C SER A 31 20.53 9.32 10.75
N LYS A 32 21.04 10.17 11.62
CA LYS A 32 22.07 11.16 11.29
C LYS A 32 23.19 11.06 12.31
N ILE A 33 24.39 10.80 11.84
CA ILE A 33 25.58 10.62 12.67
C ILE A 33 26.69 11.52 12.12
N SER A 34 27.44 12.15 12.99
CA SER A 34 28.58 13.00 12.63
C SER A 34 29.73 12.79 13.63
N PHE A 35 30.89 12.54 13.07
CA PHE A 35 32.13 12.31 13.81
C PHE A 35 33.18 13.36 13.45
N ASP A 36 33.63 14.12 14.40
CA ASP A 36 34.87 14.89 14.29
C ASP A 36 36.03 13.95 14.60
N ILE A 37 36.70 13.39 13.57
CA ILE A 37 37.82 12.46 13.72
C ILE A 37 38.98 13.21 14.38
N ASN A 38 39.28 14.38 13.86
CA ASN A 38 40.26 15.30 14.40
C ASN A 38 39.89 16.75 14.06
N LYS A 39 40.78 17.72 14.28
CA LYS A 39 40.51 19.14 14.05
C LYS A 39 40.34 19.52 12.57
N TRP A 40 40.80 18.66 11.67
CA TRP A 40 40.80 18.93 10.22
C TRP A 40 39.98 17.92 9.41
N LEU A 41 39.41 16.89 10.06
CA LEU A 41 38.65 15.85 9.37
C LEU A 41 37.35 15.54 10.11
N LYS A 42 36.23 15.70 9.40
CA LYS A 42 34.89 15.37 9.86
C LYS A 42 34.19 14.45 8.85
N ILE A 43 33.52 13.42 9.34
CA ILE A 43 32.66 12.55 8.56
C ILE A 43 31.23 12.66 9.11
N SER A 44 30.27 12.76 8.23
CA SER A 44 28.86 12.66 8.58
C SER A 44 28.13 11.69 7.66
N ASN A 45 27.14 10.98 8.23
CA ASN A 45 26.26 10.11 7.49
C ASN A 45 24.81 10.45 7.83
N ASN A 46 23.96 10.48 6.83
CA ASN A 46 22.53 10.67 6.94
C ASN A 46 21.84 9.55 6.15
N THR A 47 21.18 8.66 6.87
CA THR A 47 20.45 7.52 6.31
C THR A 47 18.97 7.69 6.60
N SER A 48 18.15 7.50 5.58
CA SER A 48 16.71 7.43 5.68
C SER A 48 16.21 6.12 5.06
N TYR A 49 15.24 5.53 5.70
CA TYR A 49 14.53 4.34 5.21
C TYR A 49 13.04 4.60 5.30
N TYR A 50 12.34 4.24 4.24
CA TYR A 50 10.91 4.32 4.10
C TYR A 50 10.40 2.99 3.58
N ASN A 51 9.47 2.39 4.31
CA ASN A 51 8.73 1.20 3.89
C ASN A 51 7.25 1.54 3.87
N TYR A 52 6.59 1.19 2.79
CA TYR A 52 5.17 1.40 2.56
C TYR A 52 4.57 0.08 2.10
N LYS A 53 3.48 -0.33 2.73
CA LYS A 53 2.67 -1.47 2.33
C LYS A 53 1.23 -1.03 2.29
N TYR A 54 0.59 -1.29 1.16
CA TYR A 54 -0.83 -1.05 1.00
C TYR A 54 -1.49 -2.29 0.41
N PHE A 55 -2.37 -2.88 1.20
CA PHE A 55 -3.23 -3.99 0.82
C PHE A 55 -4.63 -3.45 0.56
N TYR A 56 -5.25 -3.88 -0.53
CA TYR A 56 -6.65 -3.60 -0.80
C TYR A 56 -7.33 -4.77 -1.54
N PRO A 57 -8.60 -5.07 -1.19
CA PRO A 57 -9.39 -6.09 -1.86
C PRO A 57 -9.88 -5.58 -3.22
N GLY A 58 -10.25 -6.51 -4.09
CA GLY A 58 -10.84 -6.20 -5.38
C GLY A 58 -9.84 -6.25 -6.55
N SER A 59 -10.37 -6.12 -7.75
CA SER A 59 -9.62 -6.18 -9.01
C SER A 59 -9.20 -4.81 -9.55
N SER A 60 -9.70 -3.74 -8.98
CA SER A 60 -9.41 -2.35 -9.35
C SER A 60 -8.97 -1.54 -8.13
N ASP A 61 -8.49 -0.33 -8.35
CA ASP A 61 -8.15 0.57 -7.26
C ASP A 61 -9.39 0.96 -6.43
N VAL A 62 -9.12 1.32 -5.15
CA VAL A 62 -10.16 1.63 -4.17
C VAL A 62 -11.05 2.80 -4.61
N ASN A 63 -10.49 3.82 -5.27
CA ASN A 63 -11.26 4.97 -5.73
C ASN A 63 -12.26 4.57 -6.82
N THR A 64 -11.83 3.72 -7.75
CA THR A 64 -12.68 3.18 -8.81
C THR A 64 -13.81 2.36 -8.19
N ALA A 65 -13.52 1.48 -7.23
CA ALA A 65 -14.53 0.69 -6.53
C ALA A 65 -15.57 1.57 -5.84
N PHE A 66 -15.18 2.62 -5.13
CA PHE A 66 -16.11 3.56 -4.51
C PHE A 66 -16.92 4.38 -5.52
N SER A 67 -16.29 4.88 -6.58
CA SER A 67 -17.00 5.62 -7.63
C SER A 67 -18.10 4.80 -8.26
N TRP A 68 -17.79 3.58 -8.68
CA TRP A 68 -18.79 2.70 -9.31
C TRP A 68 -19.90 2.31 -8.35
N SER A 69 -19.57 1.97 -7.11
CA SER A 69 -20.60 1.64 -6.12
C SER A 69 -21.52 2.81 -5.81
N THR A 70 -21.04 4.05 -5.89
CA THR A 70 -21.86 5.24 -5.71
C THR A 70 -22.80 5.50 -6.89
N VAL A 71 -22.33 5.22 -8.11
CA VAL A 71 -23.11 5.46 -9.34
C VAL A 71 -24.12 4.34 -9.59
N HIS A 72 -23.74 3.08 -9.36
CA HIS A 72 -24.54 1.91 -9.70
C HIS A 72 -25.19 1.23 -8.49
N GLY A 73 -24.85 1.65 -7.28
CA GLY A 73 -25.42 1.12 -6.05
C GLY A 73 -26.87 1.58 -5.85
N LEU A 74 -27.81 0.65 -5.92
CA LEU A 74 -29.22 0.91 -5.61
C LEU A 74 -29.47 0.52 -4.17
N ALA A 75 -29.92 1.48 -3.35
CA ALA A 75 -30.20 1.27 -1.91
C ALA A 75 -31.27 0.21 -1.63
N SER A 76 -32.09 -0.13 -2.63
CA SER A 76 -33.14 -1.15 -2.52
C SER A 76 -32.64 -2.59 -2.73
N PHE A 77 -31.41 -2.79 -3.14
CA PHE A 77 -30.87 -4.13 -3.34
C PHE A 77 -30.06 -4.62 -2.14
N VAL A 78 -30.25 -5.88 -1.81
CA VAL A 78 -29.50 -6.55 -0.75
C VAL A 78 -28.24 -7.14 -1.38
N PRO A 79 -27.03 -6.69 -0.98
CA PRO A 79 -25.77 -7.17 -1.59
C PRO A 79 -25.40 -8.60 -1.18
N VAL A 80 -26.01 -9.14 -0.14
CA VAL A 80 -25.77 -10.46 0.41
C VAL A 80 -27.10 -11.15 0.70
N ASN A 81 -27.25 -12.37 0.25
CA ASN A 81 -28.43 -13.21 0.53
C ASN A 81 -28.50 -13.60 2.02
N PRO A 82 -29.68 -14.03 2.52
CA PRO A 82 -29.83 -14.50 3.91
C PRO A 82 -28.91 -15.67 4.29
N ASP A 83 -28.48 -16.47 3.33
CA ASP A 83 -27.54 -17.58 3.51
C ASP A 83 -26.05 -17.13 3.51
N GLY A 84 -25.77 -15.83 3.37
CA GLY A 84 -24.42 -15.26 3.36
C GLY A 84 -23.76 -15.25 1.98
N THR A 85 -24.41 -15.72 0.93
CA THR A 85 -23.86 -15.67 -0.43
C THR A 85 -23.94 -14.26 -1.01
N SER A 86 -22.88 -13.83 -1.70
CA SER A 86 -22.83 -12.53 -2.36
C SER A 86 -23.73 -12.51 -3.61
N VAL A 87 -24.38 -11.39 -3.85
CA VAL A 87 -25.23 -11.18 -5.03
C VAL A 87 -24.48 -10.39 -6.08
N TYR A 88 -24.39 -10.92 -7.30
CA TYR A 88 -23.75 -10.24 -8.42
C TYR A 88 -24.75 -9.62 -9.39
N ASN A 89 -25.77 -10.39 -9.78
CA ASN A 89 -26.86 -9.96 -10.65
C ASN A 89 -28.21 -10.22 -9.96
N THR A 90 -29.23 -9.46 -10.35
CA THR A 90 -30.61 -9.78 -9.98
C THR A 90 -31.34 -10.52 -11.08
N SER A 91 -32.35 -11.30 -10.72
CA SER A 91 -33.27 -11.93 -11.68
C SER A 91 -34.11 -10.91 -12.47
N PHE A 92 -34.20 -9.67 -12.01
CA PHE A 92 -35.00 -8.63 -12.64
C PHE A 92 -34.24 -7.80 -13.67
N SER A 93 -32.93 -7.90 -13.70
CA SER A 93 -32.09 -7.07 -14.54
C SER A 93 -30.81 -7.82 -14.92
N ASN A 94 -30.39 -7.64 -16.15
CA ASN A 94 -29.06 -8.05 -16.59
C ASN A 94 -27.94 -7.11 -16.05
N TYR A 95 -28.31 -6.09 -15.29
CA TYR A 95 -27.37 -5.18 -14.67
C TYR A 95 -26.79 -5.79 -13.40
N GLN A 96 -25.49 -5.65 -13.25
CA GLN A 96 -24.77 -6.04 -12.04
C GLN A 96 -25.20 -5.17 -10.88
N ILE A 97 -25.41 -5.77 -9.71
CA ILE A 97 -25.64 -5.01 -8.49
C ILE A 97 -24.29 -4.47 -8.03
N MET A 98 -24.20 -3.14 -7.91
CA MET A 98 -22.97 -2.46 -7.52
C MET A 98 -21.74 -2.99 -8.31
N ASP A 99 -21.95 -3.33 -9.59
CA ASP A 99 -20.95 -3.94 -10.49
C ASP A 99 -20.28 -5.21 -9.93
N GLY A 100 -21.03 -6.00 -9.17
CA GLY A 100 -20.50 -7.20 -8.52
C GLY A 100 -19.54 -6.91 -7.36
N LEU A 101 -19.48 -5.68 -6.89
CA LEU A 101 -18.55 -5.26 -5.83
C LEU A 101 -18.63 -6.12 -4.57
N PRO A 102 -19.79 -6.53 -4.04
CA PRO A 102 -19.87 -7.41 -2.88
C PRO A 102 -19.16 -8.75 -3.08
N THR A 103 -19.20 -9.28 -4.30
CA THR A 103 -18.51 -10.53 -4.68
C THR A 103 -17.01 -10.32 -4.81
N ILE A 104 -16.60 -9.21 -5.43
CA ILE A 104 -15.19 -8.86 -5.66
C ILE A 104 -14.48 -8.57 -4.33
N LEU A 105 -15.16 -7.91 -3.41
CA LEU A 105 -14.63 -7.51 -2.10
C LEU A 105 -14.75 -8.61 -1.03
N ASN A 106 -15.18 -9.81 -1.39
CA ASN A 106 -15.23 -10.92 -0.46
C ASN A 106 -13.82 -11.23 0.07
N LYS A 107 -13.71 -11.58 1.35
CA LYS A 107 -12.47 -11.88 2.07
C LYS A 107 -11.52 -12.85 1.36
N TYR A 108 -12.05 -13.74 0.54
CA TYR A 108 -11.28 -14.70 -0.26
C TYR A 108 -11.21 -14.33 -1.75
N GLY A 109 -11.67 -13.13 -2.10
CA GLY A 109 -11.70 -12.62 -3.47
C GLY A 109 -10.34 -12.14 -4.00
N HIS A 110 -10.41 -11.25 -4.97
CA HIS A 110 -9.22 -10.61 -5.53
C HIS A 110 -8.53 -9.73 -4.49
N THR A 111 -7.21 -9.72 -4.53
CA THR A 111 -6.40 -8.85 -3.64
C THR A 111 -5.26 -8.20 -4.39
N ASN A 112 -4.91 -7.01 -3.93
CA ASN A 112 -3.76 -6.26 -4.42
C ASN A 112 -2.86 -5.91 -3.24
N ASP A 113 -1.57 -5.98 -3.47
CA ASP A 113 -0.55 -5.72 -2.46
C ASP A 113 0.55 -4.86 -3.08
N ASP A 114 0.64 -3.61 -2.63
CA ASP A 114 1.65 -2.65 -3.02
C ASP A 114 2.71 -2.55 -1.93
N HIS A 115 3.93 -2.84 -2.29
CA HIS A 115 5.06 -2.78 -1.38
C HIS A 115 6.17 -1.91 -1.97
N THR A 116 6.50 -0.83 -1.28
CA THR A 116 7.60 0.06 -1.67
C THR A 116 8.62 0.16 -0.54
N ASP A 117 9.88 -0.13 -0.89
CA ASP A 117 11.04 0.11 -0.05
C ASP A 117 11.90 1.20 -0.68
N ASN A 118 12.21 2.21 0.09
CA ASN A 118 13.10 3.29 -0.31
C ASN A 118 14.16 3.51 0.78
N MET A 119 15.42 3.43 0.40
CA MET A 119 16.55 3.70 1.28
C MET A 119 17.46 4.70 0.61
N SER A 120 17.85 5.72 1.35
CA SER A 120 18.85 6.70 0.93
C SER A 120 19.88 6.87 2.04
N THR A 121 21.15 6.79 1.69
CA THR A 121 22.24 7.06 2.60
C THR A 121 23.23 7.99 1.95
N THR A 122 23.55 9.11 2.62
CA THR A 122 24.52 10.10 2.17
C THR A 122 25.65 10.17 3.18
N THR A 123 26.85 9.95 2.72
CA THR A 123 28.07 10.14 3.50
C THR A 123 28.79 11.39 3.01
N GLU A 124 29.08 12.30 3.90
CA GLU A 124 29.81 13.54 3.63
C GLU A 124 31.13 13.53 4.38
N LEU A 125 32.20 13.90 3.68
CA LEU A 125 33.52 14.13 4.21
C LEU A 125 33.83 15.64 4.14
N THR A 126 34.20 16.24 5.25
CA THR A 126 34.71 17.61 5.31
C THR A 126 36.18 17.58 5.75
N TRP A 127 37.05 18.11 4.93
CA TRP A 127 38.50 18.17 5.15
C TRP A 127 39.01 19.59 5.14
N THR A 128 39.65 20.01 6.23
CA THR A 128 40.20 21.37 6.40
C THR A 128 41.72 21.28 6.63
N PRO A 129 42.52 21.05 5.55
CA PRO A 129 43.96 20.75 5.67
C PRO A 129 44.75 21.95 6.22
N VAL A 130 44.36 23.17 5.88
CA VAL A 130 44.99 24.41 6.35
C VAL A 130 43.92 25.47 6.64
N LYS A 131 44.30 26.45 7.44
CA LYS A 131 43.38 27.55 7.82
C LYS A 131 42.90 28.30 6.56
N GLY A 132 41.59 28.37 6.38
CA GLY A 132 40.96 29.05 5.24
C GLY A 132 40.66 28.15 4.03
N LEU A 133 41.09 26.87 4.04
CA LEU A 133 40.74 25.92 2.98
C LEU A 133 39.85 24.81 3.54
N GLU A 134 38.63 24.68 2.99
CA GLU A 134 37.69 23.62 3.31
C GLU A 134 37.32 22.89 2.02
N ILE A 135 37.49 21.55 2.02
CA ILE A 135 37.11 20.66 0.91
C ILE A 135 35.99 19.74 1.41
N LYS A 136 34.88 19.73 0.69
CA LYS A 136 33.74 18.85 0.95
C LYS A 136 33.53 17.87 -0.20
N GLY A 137 33.38 16.62 0.15
CA GLY A 137 32.92 15.58 -0.77
C GLY A 137 31.72 14.87 -0.18
N ASN A 138 30.77 14.49 -1.01
CA ASN A 138 29.65 13.66 -0.59
C ASN A 138 29.44 12.49 -1.57
N PHE A 139 28.95 11.41 -1.04
CA PHE A 139 28.51 10.24 -1.78
C PHE A 139 27.12 9.84 -1.30
N THR A 140 26.19 9.70 -2.23
CA THR A 140 24.82 9.27 -1.94
C THR A 140 24.54 7.96 -2.66
N TYR A 141 24.10 6.98 -1.89
CA TYR A 141 23.54 5.73 -2.41
C TYR A 141 22.01 5.74 -2.17
N MET A 142 21.26 5.44 -3.24
CA MET A 142 19.80 5.32 -3.17
C MET A 142 19.37 3.96 -3.72
N PHE A 143 18.46 3.34 -3.00
CA PHE A 143 17.80 2.10 -3.38
C PHE A 143 16.30 2.31 -3.30
N ASN A 144 15.61 2.03 -4.39
CA ASN A 144 14.15 2.08 -4.46
C ASN A 144 13.64 0.82 -5.13
N THR A 145 12.74 0.13 -4.47
CA THR A 145 12.07 -1.06 -5.01
C THR A 145 10.58 -0.93 -4.77
N THR A 146 9.82 -1.08 -5.85
CA THR A 146 8.37 -1.19 -5.78
C THR A 146 7.97 -2.55 -6.32
N ARG A 147 7.18 -3.29 -5.54
CA ARG A 147 6.59 -4.55 -5.93
C ARG A 147 5.08 -4.45 -5.82
N TYR A 148 4.43 -4.73 -6.92
CA TYR A 148 2.99 -4.85 -7.02
C TYR A 148 2.62 -6.33 -7.20
N THR A 149 1.73 -6.82 -6.36
CA THR A 149 1.21 -8.18 -6.46
C THR A 149 -0.31 -8.12 -6.60
N ASN A 150 -0.80 -8.60 -7.72
CA ASN A 150 -2.23 -8.77 -7.96
C ASN A 150 -2.56 -10.26 -7.91
N ARG A 151 -3.45 -10.64 -7.01
CA ARG A 151 -3.97 -12.00 -6.90
C ARG A 151 -5.40 -12.02 -7.43
N GLN A 152 -5.62 -12.77 -8.49
CA GLN A 152 -6.94 -13.00 -9.05
C GLN A 152 -7.37 -14.44 -8.76
N VAL A 153 -8.62 -14.60 -8.34
CA VAL A 153 -9.22 -15.90 -8.02
C VAL A 153 -10.59 -16.00 -8.67
N ASN A 154 -11.07 -17.21 -8.84
CA ASN A 154 -12.47 -17.42 -9.18
C ASN A 154 -13.31 -17.03 -7.97
N THR A 155 -14.37 -16.25 -8.19
CA THR A 155 -15.27 -15.80 -7.14
C THR A 155 -16.64 -16.46 -7.28
N GLU A 156 -17.22 -16.81 -6.16
CA GLU A 156 -18.55 -17.41 -6.11
C GLU A 156 -19.59 -16.34 -5.77
N TYR A 157 -20.72 -16.41 -6.44
CA TYR A 157 -21.86 -15.55 -6.17
C TYR A 157 -23.17 -16.32 -6.35
N SER A 158 -24.26 -15.73 -5.91
CA SER A 158 -25.57 -16.33 -6.06
C SER A 158 -26.59 -15.27 -6.45
N GLN A 159 -27.48 -15.60 -7.36
CA GLN A 159 -28.68 -14.79 -7.65
C GLN A 159 -29.81 -15.07 -6.66
N TYR A 160 -29.90 -16.32 -6.23
CA TYR A 160 -30.89 -16.81 -5.26
C TYR A 160 -30.21 -17.59 -4.15
N PRO A 161 -30.76 -17.61 -2.93
CA PRO A 161 -30.24 -18.45 -1.86
C PRO A 161 -30.14 -19.92 -2.29
N GLY A 162 -28.98 -20.52 -2.07
CA GLY A 162 -28.71 -21.93 -2.37
C GLY A 162 -28.22 -22.23 -3.79
N GLU A 163 -28.16 -21.26 -4.69
CA GLU A 163 -27.54 -21.40 -6.02
C GLU A 163 -26.16 -20.74 -6.02
N ILE A 164 -25.14 -21.52 -6.32
CA ILE A 164 -23.77 -20.98 -6.42
C ILE A 164 -23.33 -20.99 -7.87
N ILE A 165 -22.92 -19.82 -8.35
CA ILE A 165 -22.34 -19.60 -9.68
C ILE A 165 -20.93 -19.11 -9.51
N THR A 166 -19.98 -19.64 -10.28
CA THR A 166 -18.56 -19.26 -10.22
C THR A 166 -18.24 -18.30 -11.36
N LEU A 167 -17.76 -17.11 -11.01
CA LEU A 167 -17.13 -16.17 -11.93
C LEU A 167 -15.68 -16.56 -12.16
N THR A 168 -15.34 -16.87 -13.41
CA THR A 168 -13.95 -17.17 -13.78
C THR A 168 -13.11 -15.89 -13.71
N SER A 169 -11.94 -15.98 -13.10
CA SER A 169 -10.95 -14.90 -13.05
C SER A 169 -10.73 -14.28 -14.44
N GLY A 170 -10.82 -12.95 -14.52
CA GLY A 170 -10.64 -12.17 -15.74
C GLY A 170 -11.90 -11.87 -16.55
N LYS A 171 -13.09 -12.18 -16.07
CA LYS A 171 -14.38 -11.87 -16.72
C LYS A 171 -15.24 -10.84 -15.94
N ILE A 172 -14.60 -10.03 -15.12
CA ILE A 172 -15.26 -8.93 -14.44
C ILE A 172 -14.87 -7.61 -15.08
#